data_a04be8b7e07496df622c3310f6715584
#
_entry.id   a04be8b7e07496df622c3310f6715584
#
_cell.length_a   1.000
_cell.length_b   1.000
_cell.length_c   1.000
_cell.angle_alpha   90.00
_cell.angle_beta   90.00
_cell.angle_gamma   90.00
#
_symmetry.space_group_name_H-M   'P 1'
#
loop_
_entity.id
_entity.type
_entity.pdbx_description
1 polymer ?
#
loop_
_entity_poly.entity_id
_entity_poly.type
_entity_poly.pdbx_seq_one_letter_code
_entity_poly.pdbx_strand_id
1 'polypeptide(L)'
;LSTGQSWPTGAGYDRQVTELLGPAEIRALAAELDVRPTKKLGQNFVHDPNTVRRIVDLSGVGEDDVVLEVGPGLGSLTLGLLATGAKVVAVEIDPVLAGRLPHTVAERGGAERLTVVGADALRIKAEDLPERPTALVANLPYNVAVPVVLHLLAELPTLTSGLVMVQTEVADRMAAGPGSRTYGVPSVKLAWYGKARKVAAVPRSVFWPVPNVDSALVAFERGDLVWSVDRRRLFAVVDAAFSQRRKTLRAALASWAGSAERAGELLEKAGVDPKARGEQLDVHQFARIAAAAE
;
A
#
# COMPACT_ATOMS: atom_id res chain seq x y z
N LEU A 1 -1.71 6.31 29.07
CA LEU A 1 -1.73 7.72 28.73
C LEU A 1 -1.59 7.82 27.20
N SER A 2 -2.72 8.11 26.55
CA SER A 2 -2.88 8.23 25.10
C SER A 2 -2.25 9.55 24.66
N THR A 3 -1.09 9.50 24.02
CA THR A 3 -0.57 10.63 23.24
C THR A 3 -1.17 10.53 21.85
N GLY A 4 -2.32 11.15 21.66
CA GLY A 4 -2.88 11.40 20.34
C GLY A 4 -1.97 12.34 19.57
N GLN A 5 -1.13 11.83 18.69
CA GLN A 5 -0.51 12.63 17.65
C GLN A 5 -1.59 13.04 16.67
N SER A 6 -1.95 14.32 16.70
CA SER A 6 -2.78 14.96 15.70
C SER A 6 -1.98 15.07 14.40
N TRP A 7 -2.53 14.53 13.31
CA TRP A 7 -2.05 14.80 11.97
C TRP A 7 -2.21 16.30 11.67
N PRO A 8 -1.24 16.94 10.98
CA PRO A 8 -1.40 18.33 10.58
C PRO A 8 -2.62 18.46 9.65
N THR A 9 -3.62 19.16 10.11
CA THR A 9 -4.75 19.61 9.32
C THR A 9 -4.34 20.95 8.70
N GLY A 10 -4.13 20.98 7.38
CA GLY A 10 -3.97 22.24 6.68
C GLY A 10 -2.89 22.24 5.60
N ALA A 11 -3.05 21.43 4.57
CA ALA A 11 -2.35 21.69 3.32
C ALA A 11 -3.04 22.88 2.62
N GLY A 12 -2.31 23.97 2.42
CA GLY A 12 -2.76 25.06 1.54
C GLY A 12 -2.84 24.50 0.11
N TYR A 13 -4.04 24.50 -0.47
CA TYR A 13 -4.18 24.08 -1.88
C TYR A 13 -3.56 25.13 -2.81
N ASP A 14 -2.69 24.66 -3.71
CA ASP A 14 -2.16 25.51 -4.78
C ASP A 14 -3.29 25.92 -5.74
N ARG A 15 -3.40 27.23 -5.99
CA ARG A 15 -4.42 27.80 -6.90
C ARG A 15 -4.23 27.43 -8.37
N GLN A 16 -3.18 26.69 -8.73
CA GLN A 16 -2.91 26.31 -10.12
C GLN A 16 -3.69 25.07 -10.58
N VAL A 17 -4.09 24.17 -9.68
CA VAL A 17 -5.02 23.07 -10.02
C VAL A 17 -6.43 23.49 -9.70
N THR A 18 -7.20 23.78 -10.73
CA THR A 18 -8.49 24.49 -10.57
C THR A 18 -9.69 23.56 -10.39
N GLU A 19 -9.67 22.35 -10.94
CA GLU A 19 -10.84 21.45 -10.89
C GLU A 19 -10.44 19.97 -10.84
N LEU A 20 -11.12 19.23 -9.94
CA LEU A 20 -11.06 17.76 -9.88
C LEU A 20 -12.08 17.16 -10.85
N LEU A 21 -11.80 15.93 -11.32
CA LEU A 21 -12.71 15.20 -12.20
C LEU A 21 -13.98 14.77 -11.48
N GLY A 22 -15.12 15.14 -12.04
CA GLY A 22 -16.44 14.70 -11.59
C GLY A 22 -16.95 13.46 -12.34
N PRO A 23 -18.13 12.93 -11.95
CA PRO A 23 -18.68 11.70 -12.53
C PRO A 23 -18.94 11.75 -14.04
N ALA A 24 -19.35 12.90 -14.57
CA ALA A 24 -19.60 13.08 -16.01
C ALA A 24 -18.30 13.05 -16.80
N GLU A 25 -17.27 13.73 -16.30
CA GLU A 25 -15.95 13.81 -16.92
C GLU A 25 -15.24 12.46 -16.96
N ILE A 26 -15.28 11.70 -15.85
CA ILE A 26 -14.71 10.34 -15.80
C ILE A 26 -15.34 9.45 -16.87
N ARG A 27 -16.67 9.49 -17.03
CA ARG A 27 -17.35 8.71 -18.07
C ARG A 27 -17.01 9.18 -19.48
N ALA A 28 -16.92 10.48 -19.69
CA ALA A 28 -16.55 11.06 -20.98
C ALA A 28 -15.12 10.68 -21.37
N LEU A 29 -14.15 10.80 -20.47
CA LEU A 29 -12.76 10.40 -20.71
C LEU A 29 -12.65 8.88 -20.99
N ALA A 30 -13.35 8.05 -20.23
CA ALA A 30 -13.35 6.61 -20.44
C ALA A 30 -13.94 6.24 -21.83
N ALA A 31 -15.01 6.93 -22.26
CA ALA A 31 -15.62 6.73 -23.57
C ALA A 31 -14.70 7.22 -24.70
N GLU A 32 -14.06 8.38 -24.56
CA GLU A 32 -13.10 8.95 -25.52
C GLU A 32 -11.93 7.98 -25.77
N LEU A 33 -11.45 7.34 -24.73
CA LEU A 33 -10.30 6.43 -24.78
C LEU A 33 -10.69 4.98 -25.13
N ASP A 34 -11.97 4.68 -25.37
CA ASP A 34 -12.53 3.32 -25.44
C ASP A 34 -12.04 2.41 -24.30
N VAL A 35 -11.82 3.00 -23.13
CA VAL A 35 -11.39 2.26 -21.93
C VAL A 35 -12.60 1.49 -21.40
N ARG A 36 -12.54 0.19 -21.58
CA ARG A 36 -13.47 -0.74 -20.95
C ARG A 36 -12.84 -1.27 -19.67
N PRO A 37 -13.27 -0.79 -18.49
CA PRO A 37 -12.69 -1.25 -17.23
C PRO A 37 -12.71 -2.78 -17.17
N THR A 38 -11.52 -3.39 -17.08
CA THR A 38 -11.39 -4.83 -17.09
C THR A 38 -11.21 -5.35 -15.66
N LYS A 39 -11.88 -6.44 -15.32
CA LYS A 39 -11.66 -7.14 -14.06
C LYS A 39 -10.20 -7.58 -13.88
N LYS A 40 -9.50 -7.84 -14.99
CA LYS A 40 -8.09 -8.28 -15.00
C LYS A 40 -7.15 -7.21 -14.48
N LEU A 41 -7.39 -5.94 -14.81
CA LEU A 41 -6.60 -4.81 -14.32
C LEU A 41 -7.18 -4.19 -13.04
N GLY A 42 -8.32 -4.67 -12.56
CA GLY A 42 -8.94 -4.18 -11.33
C GLY A 42 -9.32 -2.69 -11.37
N GLN A 43 -9.62 -2.17 -12.57
CA GLN A 43 -9.86 -0.74 -12.81
C GLN A 43 -11.20 -0.30 -12.22
N ASN A 44 -11.15 0.50 -11.16
CA ASN A 44 -12.27 1.20 -10.57
C ASN A 44 -11.82 2.65 -10.33
N PHE A 45 -12.35 3.56 -11.13
CA PHE A 45 -11.95 4.98 -11.09
C PHE A 45 -12.76 5.72 -10.03
N VAL A 46 -12.07 6.46 -9.16
CA VAL A 46 -12.74 7.37 -8.21
C VAL A 46 -13.31 8.55 -9.00
N HIS A 47 -14.61 8.78 -8.86
CA HIS A 47 -15.30 9.87 -9.56
C HIS A 47 -15.90 10.94 -8.64
N ASP A 48 -15.73 10.77 -7.30
CA ASP A 48 -16.23 11.72 -6.32
C ASP A 48 -15.12 12.66 -5.85
N PRO A 49 -15.18 13.96 -6.19
CA PRO A 49 -14.17 14.95 -5.79
C PRO A 49 -14.01 15.09 -4.28
N ASN A 50 -15.07 14.91 -3.50
CA ASN A 50 -14.98 15.00 -2.04
C ASN A 50 -14.18 13.83 -1.45
N THR A 51 -14.34 12.64 -2.02
CA THR A 51 -13.52 11.47 -1.66
C THR A 51 -12.06 11.72 -2.01
N VAL A 52 -11.75 12.29 -3.18
CA VAL A 52 -10.38 12.65 -3.57
C VAL A 52 -9.77 13.62 -2.55
N ARG A 53 -10.46 14.71 -2.22
CA ARG A 53 -10.00 15.70 -1.21
C ARG A 53 -9.73 15.01 0.14
N ARG A 54 -10.65 14.16 0.59
CA ARG A 54 -10.49 13.42 1.84
C ARG A 54 -9.27 12.51 1.85
N ILE A 55 -8.98 11.83 0.72
CA ILE A 55 -7.78 10.99 0.59
C ILE A 55 -6.52 11.86 0.70
N VAL A 56 -6.49 12.98 -0.02
CA VAL A 56 -5.37 13.92 0.00
C VAL A 56 -5.16 14.49 1.40
N ASP A 57 -6.21 14.97 2.06
CA ASP A 57 -6.13 15.49 3.43
C ASP A 57 -5.60 14.44 4.42
N LEU A 58 -6.08 13.20 4.31
CA LEU A 58 -5.63 12.09 5.17
C LEU A 58 -4.21 11.61 4.86
N SER A 59 -3.69 11.87 3.66
CA SER A 59 -2.31 11.52 3.30
C SER A 59 -1.28 12.44 3.95
N GLY A 60 -1.67 13.68 4.24
CA GLY A 60 -0.80 14.70 4.84
C GLY A 60 0.33 15.17 3.93
N VAL A 61 0.30 14.86 2.62
CA VAL A 61 1.35 15.28 1.68
C VAL A 61 1.24 16.76 1.32
N GLY A 62 2.36 17.39 1.03
CA GLY A 62 2.46 18.82 0.70
C GLY A 62 3.56 19.11 -0.32
N GLU A 63 3.93 20.39 -0.46
CA GLU A 63 4.86 20.92 -1.46
C GLU A 63 6.29 20.33 -1.38
N ASP A 64 6.69 19.88 -0.20
CA ASP A 64 8.00 19.28 0.04
C ASP A 64 8.06 17.79 -0.34
N ASP A 65 6.90 17.18 -0.67
CA ASP A 65 6.82 15.76 -0.95
C ASP A 65 6.99 15.43 -2.42
N VAL A 66 7.61 14.28 -2.64
CA VAL A 66 7.55 13.55 -3.91
C VAL A 66 6.63 12.35 -3.70
N VAL A 67 5.43 12.42 -4.26
CA VAL A 67 4.41 11.37 -4.11
C VAL A 67 4.54 10.35 -5.21
N LEU A 68 4.66 9.08 -4.85
CA LEU A 68 4.47 7.97 -5.78
C LEU A 68 2.99 7.61 -5.82
N GLU A 69 2.38 7.72 -6.99
CA GLU A 69 1.03 7.23 -7.24
C GLU A 69 1.09 6.00 -8.14
N VAL A 70 0.48 4.89 -7.73
CA VAL A 70 0.40 3.66 -8.53
C VAL A 70 -1.01 3.49 -9.07
N GLY A 71 -1.13 3.34 -10.38
CA GLY A 71 -2.41 3.21 -11.06
C GLY A 71 -3.23 4.52 -11.03
N PRO A 72 -2.70 5.64 -11.54
CA PRO A 72 -3.41 6.93 -11.56
C PRO A 72 -4.72 6.88 -12.36
N GLY A 73 -4.84 5.93 -13.29
CA GLY A 73 -6.00 5.76 -14.13
C GLY A 73 -6.32 7.02 -14.94
N LEU A 74 -7.50 7.58 -14.75
CA LEU A 74 -7.93 8.80 -15.45
C LEU A 74 -7.45 10.11 -14.78
N GLY A 75 -6.72 10.01 -13.63
CA GLY A 75 -6.06 11.16 -13.01
C GLY A 75 -6.83 11.84 -11.87
N SER A 76 -7.94 11.25 -11.38
CA SER A 76 -8.72 11.85 -10.29
C SER A 76 -7.88 12.14 -9.06
N LEU A 77 -7.14 11.14 -8.57
CA LEU A 77 -6.29 11.29 -7.37
C LEU A 77 -5.05 12.11 -7.71
N THR A 78 -4.46 11.93 -8.88
CA THR A 78 -3.30 12.70 -9.38
C THR A 78 -3.55 14.21 -9.28
N LEU A 79 -4.69 14.69 -9.75
CA LEU A 79 -5.06 16.12 -9.68
C LEU A 79 -5.17 16.60 -8.24
N GLY A 80 -5.76 15.78 -7.35
CA GLY A 80 -5.83 16.10 -5.93
C GLY A 80 -4.46 16.21 -5.28
N LEU A 81 -3.53 15.30 -5.61
CA LEU A 81 -2.16 15.32 -5.11
C LEU A 81 -1.39 16.54 -5.62
N LEU A 82 -1.48 16.84 -6.90
CA LEU A 82 -0.84 18.03 -7.50
C LEU A 82 -1.37 19.33 -6.90
N ALA A 83 -2.65 19.38 -6.47
CA ALA A 83 -3.24 20.54 -5.83
C ALA A 83 -2.63 20.88 -4.46
N THR A 84 -1.89 19.97 -3.84
CA THR A 84 -1.12 20.22 -2.60
C THR A 84 0.21 20.93 -2.83
N GLY A 85 0.63 21.10 -4.09
CA GLY A 85 1.98 21.57 -4.44
C GLY A 85 3.02 20.44 -4.54
N ALA A 86 2.67 19.22 -4.14
CA ALA A 86 3.56 18.07 -4.23
C ALA A 86 3.95 17.76 -5.68
N LYS A 87 5.14 17.17 -5.86
CA LYS A 87 5.50 16.49 -7.10
C LYS A 87 4.89 15.09 -7.11
N VAL A 88 4.40 14.66 -8.27
CA VAL A 88 3.80 13.33 -8.43
C VAL A 88 4.55 12.53 -9.49
N VAL A 89 5.04 11.37 -9.08
CA VAL A 89 5.54 10.33 -9.97
C VAL A 89 4.45 9.27 -10.09
N ALA A 90 3.76 9.26 -11.23
CA ALA A 90 2.64 8.35 -11.50
C ALA A 90 3.12 7.13 -12.28
N VAL A 91 2.93 5.93 -11.75
CA VAL A 91 3.30 4.66 -12.37
C VAL A 91 2.04 3.99 -12.90
N GLU A 92 1.94 3.84 -14.23
CA GLU A 92 0.77 3.26 -14.88
C GLU A 92 1.20 2.15 -15.86
N ILE A 93 0.55 0.99 -15.72
CA ILE A 93 0.82 -0.18 -16.56
C ILE A 93 0.06 -0.14 -17.89
N ASP A 94 -1.09 0.55 -17.93
CA ASP A 94 -1.90 0.69 -19.14
C ASP A 94 -1.34 1.83 -20.00
N PRO A 95 -0.82 1.55 -21.21
CA PRO A 95 -0.19 2.57 -22.04
C PRO A 95 -1.17 3.64 -22.54
N VAL A 96 -2.46 3.33 -22.65
CA VAL A 96 -3.49 4.30 -23.06
C VAL A 96 -3.70 5.32 -21.95
N LEU A 97 -3.84 4.85 -20.71
CA LEU A 97 -4.00 5.72 -19.54
C LEU A 97 -2.73 6.51 -19.24
N ALA A 98 -1.56 5.87 -19.32
CA ALA A 98 -0.27 6.54 -19.16
C ALA A 98 -0.05 7.68 -20.18
N GLY A 99 -0.43 7.45 -21.44
CA GLY A 99 -0.34 8.46 -22.50
C GLY A 99 -1.35 9.61 -22.34
N ARG A 100 -2.53 9.36 -21.79
CA ARG A 100 -3.57 10.39 -21.61
C ARG A 100 -3.32 11.28 -20.38
N LEU A 101 -2.77 10.73 -19.31
CA LEU A 101 -2.66 11.43 -18.02
C LEU A 101 -1.99 12.82 -18.11
N PRO A 102 -0.86 13.02 -18.84
CA PRO A 102 -0.26 14.34 -19.00
C PRO A 102 -1.19 15.37 -19.60
N HIS A 103 -2.03 14.99 -20.59
CA HIS A 103 -3.02 15.88 -21.22
C HIS A 103 -4.13 16.26 -20.23
N THR A 104 -4.66 15.28 -19.49
CA THR A 104 -5.68 15.52 -18.47
C THR A 104 -5.20 16.52 -17.41
N VAL A 105 -3.93 16.40 -16.99
CA VAL A 105 -3.33 17.32 -16.02
C VAL A 105 -3.04 18.68 -16.64
N ALA A 106 -2.51 18.74 -17.86
CA ALA A 106 -2.21 20.01 -18.54
C ALA A 106 -3.45 20.90 -18.73
N GLU A 107 -4.62 20.30 -18.96
CA GLU A 107 -5.89 21.00 -19.07
C GLU A 107 -6.34 21.65 -17.73
N ARG A 108 -5.79 21.22 -16.58
CA ARG A 108 -6.22 21.63 -15.22
C ARG A 108 -5.11 22.25 -14.37
N GLY A 109 -3.89 22.33 -14.87
CA GLY A 109 -2.71 22.87 -14.19
C GLY A 109 -1.92 21.82 -13.41
N GLY A 110 -0.64 22.12 -13.10
CA GLY A 110 0.27 21.27 -12.34
C GLY A 110 1.08 20.28 -13.18
N ALA A 111 1.04 20.40 -14.52
CA ALA A 111 1.76 19.49 -15.42
C ALA A 111 3.28 19.50 -15.21
N GLU A 112 3.84 20.60 -14.74
CA GLU A 112 5.27 20.77 -14.43
C GLU A 112 5.73 19.95 -13.22
N ARG A 113 4.79 19.48 -12.38
CA ARG A 113 5.05 18.65 -11.19
C ARG A 113 4.67 17.19 -11.40
N LEU A 114 4.20 16.81 -12.61
CA LEU A 114 3.85 15.43 -12.94
C LEU A 114 4.92 14.76 -13.77
N THR A 115 5.34 13.57 -13.37
CA THR A 115 6.09 12.64 -14.20
C THR A 115 5.32 11.33 -14.32
N VAL A 116 5.12 10.82 -15.55
CA VAL A 116 4.45 9.55 -15.78
C VAL A 116 5.47 8.50 -16.20
N VAL A 117 5.46 7.36 -15.53
CA VAL A 117 6.29 6.19 -15.79
C VAL A 117 5.40 5.04 -16.24
N GLY A 118 5.50 4.65 -17.52
CA GLY A 118 4.78 3.52 -18.08
C GLY A 118 5.44 2.20 -17.69
N ALA A 119 5.06 1.60 -16.55
CA ALA A 119 5.68 0.40 -16.01
C ALA A 119 4.75 -0.41 -15.09
N ASP A 120 5.16 -1.67 -14.85
CA ASP A 120 4.54 -2.52 -13.84
C ASP A 120 5.10 -2.19 -12.44
N ALA A 121 4.26 -1.71 -11.53
CA ALA A 121 4.65 -1.35 -10.17
C ALA A 121 5.25 -2.51 -9.37
N LEU A 122 5.00 -3.77 -9.74
CA LEU A 122 5.64 -4.95 -9.14
C LEU A 122 7.08 -5.16 -9.58
N ARG A 123 7.58 -4.39 -10.56
CA ARG A 123 8.93 -4.53 -11.12
C ARG A 123 9.76 -3.27 -11.01
N ILE A 124 9.17 -2.16 -10.59
CA ILE A 124 9.84 -0.88 -10.42
C ILE A 124 10.97 -1.01 -9.41
N LYS A 125 12.10 -0.39 -9.74
CA LYS A 125 13.25 -0.20 -8.85
C LYS A 125 13.48 1.29 -8.64
N ALA A 126 14.31 1.64 -7.66
CA ALA A 126 14.64 3.03 -7.37
C ALA A 126 15.29 3.74 -8.58
N GLU A 127 16.07 3.02 -9.39
CA GLU A 127 16.75 3.51 -10.59
C GLU A 127 15.81 3.81 -11.77
N ASP A 128 14.61 3.23 -11.77
CA ASP A 128 13.61 3.44 -12.82
C ASP A 128 12.79 4.73 -12.61
N LEU A 129 12.90 5.33 -11.41
CA LEU A 129 12.18 6.54 -11.07
C LEU A 129 13.05 7.79 -11.22
N PRO A 130 12.52 8.88 -11.84
CA PRO A 130 13.28 10.10 -12.05
C PRO A 130 13.57 10.88 -10.77
N GLU A 131 12.74 10.69 -9.74
CA GLU A 131 12.86 11.30 -8.42
C GLU A 131 12.69 10.22 -7.34
N ARG A 132 13.16 10.51 -6.12
CA ARG A 132 13.03 9.60 -4.98
C ARG A 132 11.76 9.91 -4.20
N PRO A 133 10.73 9.05 -4.26
CA PRO A 133 9.47 9.30 -3.55
C PRO A 133 9.65 9.29 -2.04
N THR A 134 8.94 10.22 -1.36
CA THR A 134 8.85 10.30 0.10
C THR A 134 7.58 9.67 0.63
N ALA A 135 6.50 9.70 -0.16
CA ALA A 135 5.20 9.17 0.19
C ALA A 135 4.60 8.31 -0.91
N LEU A 136 3.83 7.26 -0.54
CA LEU A 136 3.02 6.46 -1.44
C LEU A 136 1.54 6.81 -1.23
N VAL A 137 0.87 7.38 -2.23
CA VAL A 137 -0.58 7.62 -2.17
C VAL A 137 -1.25 7.03 -3.40
N ALA A 138 -2.11 6.03 -3.23
CA ALA A 138 -2.64 5.29 -4.37
C ALA A 138 -4.00 4.64 -4.10
N ASN A 139 -4.83 4.59 -5.16
CA ASN A 139 -5.97 3.69 -5.25
C ASN A 139 -5.51 2.39 -5.93
N LEU A 140 -5.12 1.39 -5.15
CA LEU A 140 -4.48 0.19 -5.67
C LEU A 140 -5.48 -0.82 -6.26
N PRO A 141 -5.13 -1.47 -7.38
CA PRO A 141 -5.89 -2.60 -7.88
C PRO A 141 -5.98 -3.71 -6.82
N TYR A 142 -7.19 -4.22 -6.59
CA TYR A 142 -7.49 -5.08 -5.45
C TYR A 142 -6.69 -6.38 -5.40
N ASN A 143 -6.37 -6.95 -6.56
CA ASN A 143 -5.67 -8.23 -6.68
C ASN A 143 -4.16 -8.16 -6.40
N VAL A 144 -3.55 -6.98 -6.48
CA VAL A 144 -2.09 -6.79 -6.36
C VAL A 144 -1.68 -5.82 -5.27
N ALA A 145 -2.62 -5.27 -4.50
CA ALA A 145 -2.37 -4.21 -3.53
C ALA A 145 -1.26 -4.56 -2.52
N VAL A 146 -1.37 -5.70 -1.83
CA VAL A 146 -0.37 -6.13 -0.83
C VAL A 146 1.00 -6.39 -1.46
N PRO A 147 1.13 -7.17 -2.54
CA PRO A 147 2.40 -7.35 -3.24
C PRO A 147 3.04 -6.04 -3.68
N VAL A 148 2.27 -5.11 -4.25
CA VAL A 148 2.77 -3.79 -4.69
C VAL A 148 3.33 -3.00 -3.50
N VAL A 149 2.58 -2.86 -2.41
CA VAL A 149 3.04 -2.12 -1.22
C VAL A 149 4.32 -2.73 -0.66
N LEU A 150 4.38 -4.06 -0.49
CA LEU A 150 5.56 -4.73 0.05
C LEU A 150 6.78 -4.61 -0.88
N HIS A 151 6.58 -4.68 -2.20
CA HIS A 151 7.63 -4.49 -3.19
C HIS A 151 8.19 -3.06 -3.12
N LEU A 152 7.32 -2.05 -3.17
CA LEU A 152 7.74 -0.65 -3.14
C LEU A 152 8.44 -0.28 -1.83
N LEU A 153 7.97 -0.79 -0.69
CA LEU A 153 8.65 -0.58 0.60
C LEU A 153 10.04 -1.23 0.65
N ALA A 154 10.25 -2.30 -0.10
CA ALA A 154 11.54 -2.97 -0.21
C ALA A 154 12.51 -2.22 -1.13
N GLU A 155 12.03 -1.77 -2.28
CA GLU A 155 12.85 -1.15 -3.34
C GLU A 155 13.10 0.35 -3.09
N LEU A 156 12.17 1.03 -2.38
CA LEU A 156 12.20 2.48 -2.19
C LEU A 156 12.35 2.82 -0.70
N PRO A 157 13.58 2.81 -0.16
CA PRO A 157 13.81 3.12 1.25
C PRO A 157 13.46 4.57 1.64
N THR A 158 13.34 5.47 0.67
CA THR A 158 12.93 6.86 0.87
C THR A 158 11.45 7.04 1.16
N LEU A 159 10.60 6.02 0.91
CA LEU A 159 9.21 6.04 1.31
C LEU A 159 9.08 5.99 2.83
N THR A 160 8.76 7.12 3.45
CA THR A 160 8.59 7.26 4.89
C THR A 160 7.14 7.11 5.33
N SER A 161 6.21 7.42 4.44
CA SER A 161 4.78 7.37 4.71
C SER A 161 3.99 6.82 3.51
N GLY A 162 2.74 6.49 3.75
CA GLY A 162 1.82 6.12 2.67
C GLY A 162 0.37 6.10 3.10
N LEU A 163 -0.51 6.31 2.13
CA LEU A 163 -1.95 6.13 2.26
C LEU A 163 -2.45 5.38 1.03
N VAL A 164 -2.89 4.15 1.24
CA VAL A 164 -3.40 3.32 0.14
C VAL A 164 -4.86 2.97 0.33
N MET A 165 -5.62 3.05 -0.75
CA MET A 165 -6.99 2.59 -0.79
C MET A 165 -7.03 1.16 -1.35
N VAL A 166 -7.64 0.27 -0.57
CA VAL A 166 -7.73 -1.17 -0.87
C VAL A 166 -9.10 -1.70 -0.46
N GLN A 167 -9.46 -2.92 -0.85
CA GLN A 167 -10.67 -3.57 -0.34
C GLN A 167 -10.66 -3.63 1.19
N THR A 168 -11.83 -3.48 1.81
CA THR A 168 -11.98 -3.48 3.28
C THR A 168 -11.35 -4.72 3.93
N GLU A 169 -11.54 -5.92 3.35
CA GLU A 169 -10.91 -7.14 3.88
C GLU A 169 -9.38 -7.09 3.83
N VAL A 170 -8.82 -6.53 2.75
CA VAL A 170 -7.37 -6.36 2.62
C VAL A 170 -6.86 -5.33 3.63
N ALA A 171 -7.58 -4.22 3.80
CA ALA A 171 -7.25 -3.20 4.80
C ALA A 171 -7.24 -3.78 6.23
N ASP A 172 -8.25 -4.59 6.56
CA ASP A 172 -8.34 -5.25 7.86
C ASP A 172 -7.16 -6.19 8.12
N ARG A 173 -6.68 -6.90 7.08
CA ARG A 173 -5.49 -7.75 7.17
C ARG A 173 -4.20 -6.94 7.28
N MET A 174 -4.07 -5.84 6.52
CA MET A 174 -2.87 -5.00 6.56
C MET A 174 -2.69 -4.33 7.93
N ALA A 175 -3.79 -3.89 8.55
CA ALA A 175 -3.79 -3.15 9.81
C ALA A 175 -3.97 -4.03 11.06
N ALA A 176 -4.10 -5.35 10.90
CA ALA A 176 -4.35 -6.27 12.00
C ALA A 176 -3.14 -6.44 12.92
N GLY A 177 -3.39 -6.52 14.23
CA GLY A 177 -2.41 -6.89 15.24
C GLY A 177 -2.47 -8.38 15.62
N PRO A 178 -1.42 -8.88 16.31
CA PRO A 178 -1.36 -10.26 16.81
C PRO A 178 -2.60 -10.65 17.62
N GLY A 179 -3.04 -11.89 17.46
CA GLY A 179 -4.22 -12.44 18.17
C GLY A 179 -5.56 -12.09 17.53
N SER A 180 -5.61 -11.19 16.55
CA SER A 180 -6.84 -10.87 15.85
C SER A 180 -7.15 -11.90 14.77
N ARG A 181 -8.44 -12.05 14.44
CA ARG A 181 -8.92 -13.01 13.43
C ARG A 181 -8.36 -12.74 12.04
N THR A 182 -8.12 -11.47 11.70
CA THR A 182 -7.65 -11.03 10.38
C THR A 182 -6.12 -10.95 10.28
N TYR A 183 -5.41 -11.11 11.41
CA TYR A 183 -3.95 -11.11 11.42
C TYR A 183 -3.36 -12.24 10.58
N GLY A 184 -2.37 -11.92 9.76
CA GLY A 184 -1.76 -12.88 8.84
C GLY A 184 -0.50 -12.35 8.17
N VAL A 185 -0.11 -13.01 7.08
CA VAL A 185 1.10 -12.68 6.31
C VAL A 185 1.21 -11.19 5.99
N PRO A 186 0.18 -10.50 5.46
CA PRO A 186 0.27 -9.07 5.17
C PRO A 186 0.57 -8.23 6.40
N SER A 187 -0.05 -8.57 7.54
CA SER A 187 0.13 -7.84 8.80
C SER A 187 1.58 -7.90 9.27
N VAL A 188 2.16 -9.09 9.32
CA VAL A 188 3.54 -9.29 9.79
C VAL A 188 4.55 -8.69 8.82
N LYS A 189 4.38 -8.92 7.52
CA LYS A 189 5.31 -8.38 6.51
C LYS A 189 5.31 -6.86 6.45
N LEU A 190 4.17 -6.20 6.67
CA LEU A 190 4.12 -4.74 6.79
C LEU A 190 4.76 -4.25 8.09
N ALA A 191 4.53 -4.97 9.21
CA ALA A 191 5.15 -4.64 10.50
C ALA A 191 6.69 -4.69 10.46
N TRP A 192 7.29 -5.41 9.51
CA TRP A 192 8.73 -5.37 9.24
C TRP A 192 9.21 -3.98 8.85
N TYR A 193 8.43 -3.24 8.09
CA TYR A 193 8.78 -1.90 7.60
C TYR A 193 8.32 -0.77 8.51
N GLY A 194 7.26 -1.00 9.29
CA GLY A 194 6.69 0.07 10.11
C GLY A 194 5.30 -0.25 10.64
N LYS A 195 4.50 0.79 10.80
CA LYS A 195 3.14 0.70 11.36
C LYS A 195 2.10 0.94 10.29
N ALA A 196 1.10 0.08 10.22
CA ALA A 196 -0.06 0.26 9.35
C ALA A 196 -1.34 0.37 10.19
N ARG A 197 -2.27 1.25 9.80
CA ARG A 197 -3.56 1.41 10.45
C ARG A 197 -4.66 1.74 9.43
N LYS A 198 -5.85 1.18 9.63
CA LYS A 198 -7.03 1.57 8.86
C LYS A 198 -7.55 2.91 9.40
N VAL A 199 -7.70 3.90 8.51
CA VAL A 199 -8.02 5.29 8.90
C VAL A 199 -9.41 5.73 8.47
N ALA A 200 -9.97 5.18 7.37
CA ALA A 200 -11.29 5.52 6.92
C ALA A 200 -11.92 4.41 6.07
N ALA A 201 -13.23 4.32 6.08
CA ALA A 201 -14.00 3.55 5.12
C ALA A 201 -14.31 4.39 3.88
N VAL A 202 -14.37 3.74 2.71
CA VAL A 202 -14.72 4.35 1.43
C VAL A 202 -15.82 3.51 0.78
N PRO A 203 -17.03 4.07 0.60
CA PRO A 203 -18.15 3.34 0.03
C PRO A 203 -17.93 3.09 -1.46
N ARG A 204 -18.39 1.95 -1.95
CA ARG A 204 -18.27 1.56 -3.37
C ARG A 204 -18.96 2.51 -4.35
N SER A 205 -19.90 3.33 -3.88
CA SER A 205 -20.63 4.30 -4.71
C SER A 205 -19.77 5.42 -5.29
N VAL A 206 -18.56 5.65 -4.74
CA VAL A 206 -17.63 6.69 -5.23
C VAL A 206 -16.79 6.25 -6.44
N PHE A 207 -16.97 5.01 -6.87
CA PHE A 207 -16.22 4.43 -7.99
C PHE A 207 -17.08 4.21 -9.24
N TRP A 208 -16.45 4.32 -10.37
CA TRP A 208 -17.00 3.87 -11.65
C TRP A 208 -15.97 2.97 -12.38
N PRO A 209 -16.38 1.76 -12.83
CA PRO A 209 -17.62 1.07 -12.44
C PRO A 209 -17.71 0.82 -10.93
N VAL A 210 -18.93 0.64 -10.42
CA VAL A 210 -19.12 0.34 -8.98
C VAL A 210 -18.58 -1.06 -8.67
N PRO A 211 -17.62 -1.22 -7.74
CA PRO A 211 -17.11 -2.54 -7.34
C PRO A 211 -18.13 -3.30 -6.48
N ASN A 212 -17.91 -4.61 -6.32
CA ASN A 212 -18.82 -5.45 -5.53
C ASN A 212 -18.67 -5.28 -4.01
N VAL A 213 -17.55 -4.68 -3.55
CA VAL A 213 -17.18 -4.54 -2.14
C VAL A 213 -16.74 -3.12 -1.86
N ASP A 214 -16.89 -2.71 -0.60
CA ASP A 214 -16.40 -1.42 -0.13
C ASP A 214 -14.87 -1.44 0.04
N SER A 215 -14.29 -0.25 0.03
CA SER A 215 -12.87 -0.03 0.23
C SER A 215 -12.60 0.61 1.59
N ALA A 216 -11.34 0.64 1.96
CA ALA A 216 -10.87 1.40 3.10
C ALA A 216 -9.48 1.98 2.83
N LEU A 217 -9.15 3.03 3.55
CA LEU A 217 -7.84 3.67 3.53
C LEU A 217 -6.97 3.08 4.63
N VAL A 218 -5.76 2.69 4.26
CA VAL A 218 -4.71 2.23 5.19
C VAL A 218 -3.57 3.23 5.13
N ALA A 219 -3.31 3.88 6.26
CA ALA A 219 -2.13 4.70 6.45
C ALA A 219 -0.96 3.82 6.91
N PHE A 220 0.22 4.14 6.41
CA PHE A 220 1.47 3.48 6.74
C PHE A 220 2.52 4.52 7.13
N GLU A 221 3.30 4.21 8.16
CA GLU A 221 4.48 4.98 8.58
C GLU A 221 5.67 4.03 8.71
N ARG A 222 6.77 4.35 8.01
CA ARG A 222 8.01 3.58 8.14
C ARG A 222 8.62 3.80 9.52
N GLY A 223 9.01 2.72 10.16
CA GLY A 223 9.71 2.76 11.45
C GLY A 223 11.24 2.72 11.26
N ASP A 224 11.96 3.20 12.26
CA ASP A 224 13.43 3.14 12.35
C ASP A 224 13.91 1.79 12.90
N LEU A 225 13.27 0.70 12.48
CA LEU A 225 13.57 -0.64 12.99
C LEU A 225 14.86 -1.16 12.36
N VAL A 226 15.86 -1.42 13.20
CA VAL A 226 17.08 -2.13 12.81
C VAL A 226 16.89 -3.61 13.12
N TRP A 227 16.95 -4.43 12.08
CA TRP A 227 16.77 -5.87 12.20
C TRP A 227 18.14 -6.58 12.14
N SER A 228 18.33 -7.56 13.04
CA SER A 228 19.52 -8.43 13.07
C SER A 228 19.43 -9.62 12.11
N VAL A 229 18.35 -9.71 11.35
CA VAL A 229 18.05 -10.85 10.45
C VAL A 229 17.68 -10.35 9.07
N ASP A 230 18.02 -11.13 8.05
CA ASP A 230 17.66 -10.84 6.66
C ASP A 230 16.13 -10.94 6.45
N ARG A 231 15.58 -9.97 5.69
CA ARG A 231 14.16 -9.91 5.36
C ARG A 231 13.62 -11.19 4.71
N ARG A 232 14.35 -11.76 3.75
CA ARG A 232 13.89 -12.95 3.01
C ARG A 232 13.73 -14.13 3.94
N ARG A 233 14.66 -14.27 4.89
CA ARG A 233 14.59 -15.32 5.91
C ARG A 233 13.39 -15.14 6.83
N LEU A 234 13.17 -13.94 7.34
CA LEU A 234 11.99 -13.65 8.16
C LEU A 234 10.70 -13.93 7.37
N PHE A 235 10.60 -13.46 6.14
CA PHE A 235 9.41 -13.66 5.32
C PHE A 235 9.14 -15.13 5.02
N ALA A 236 10.18 -15.95 4.84
CA ALA A 236 10.03 -17.41 4.69
C ALA A 236 9.46 -18.07 5.95
N VAL A 237 9.91 -17.66 7.14
CA VAL A 237 9.32 -18.13 8.42
C VAL A 237 7.85 -17.75 8.53
N VAL A 238 7.51 -16.50 8.19
CA VAL A 238 6.13 -16.00 8.23
C VAL A 238 5.24 -16.80 7.28
N ASP A 239 5.67 -16.98 6.02
CA ASP A 239 4.93 -17.75 5.02
C ASP A 239 4.71 -19.21 5.48
N ALA A 240 5.73 -19.84 6.03
CA ALA A 240 5.63 -21.21 6.58
C ALA A 240 4.65 -21.28 7.77
N ALA A 241 4.74 -20.35 8.72
CA ALA A 241 3.87 -20.31 9.89
C ALA A 241 2.39 -20.15 9.54
N PHE A 242 2.07 -19.34 8.52
CA PHE A 242 0.69 -19.09 8.09
C PHE A 242 0.19 -20.07 7.03
N SER A 243 1.05 -20.87 6.39
CA SER A 243 0.64 -21.91 5.43
C SER A 243 -0.28 -22.97 6.09
N GLN A 244 -0.10 -23.19 7.39
CA GLN A 244 -0.90 -24.10 8.20
C GLN A 244 -1.45 -23.39 9.45
N ARG A 245 -2.19 -22.32 9.27
CA ARG A 245 -2.68 -21.41 10.30
C ARG A 245 -3.26 -22.08 11.55
N ARG A 246 -3.93 -23.24 11.41
CA ARG A 246 -4.56 -23.96 12.54
C ARG A 246 -3.62 -24.88 13.30
N LYS A 247 -2.40 -25.10 12.81
CA LYS A 247 -1.39 -25.95 13.47
C LYS A 247 -0.55 -25.15 14.45
N THR A 248 0.10 -25.86 15.38
CA THR A 248 1.15 -25.27 16.23
C THR A 248 2.36 -24.86 15.39
N LEU A 249 3.14 -23.90 15.86
CA LEU A 249 4.35 -23.44 15.17
C LEU A 249 5.33 -24.57 14.90
N ARG A 250 5.52 -25.50 15.87
CA ARG A 250 6.35 -26.68 15.67
C ARG A 250 5.94 -27.48 14.43
N ALA A 251 4.65 -27.68 14.23
CA ALA A 251 4.14 -28.42 13.09
C ALA A 251 4.15 -27.58 11.79
N ALA A 252 3.79 -26.29 11.86
CA ALA A 252 3.74 -25.42 10.71
C ALA A 252 5.13 -25.15 10.12
N LEU A 253 6.15 -25.01 10.98
CA LEU A 253 7.53 -24.73 10.57
C LEU A 253 8.35 -25.98 10.23
N ALA A 254 7.81 -27.19 10.41
CA ALA A 254 8.54 -28.43 10.18
C ALA A 254 9.19 -28.52 8.78
N SER A 255 8.45 -28.16 7.74
CA SER A 255 8.98 -28.18 6.37
C SER A 255 10.06 -27.11 6.14
N TRP A 256 9.90 -25.93 6.75
CA TRP A 256 10.90 -24.85 6.66
C TRP A 256 12.18 -25.19 7.42
N ALA A 257 12.07 -25.80 8.61
CA ALA A 257 13.20 -26.16 9.46
C ALA A 257 13.88 -27.49 9.06
N GLY A 258 13.22 -28.28 8.20
CA GLY A 258 13.65 -29.61 7.79
C GLY A 258 13.00 -30.76 8.57
N SER A 259 12.62 -30.55 9.83
CA SER A 259 11.83 -31.49 10.63
C SER A 259 11.07 -30.79 11.76
N ALA A 260 10.11 -31.47 12.38
CA ALA A 260 9.36 -30.94 13.53
C ALA A 260 10.24 -30.83 14.78
N GLU A 261 11.21 -31.72 14.96
CA GLU A 261 12.19 -31.70 16.05
C GLU A 261 13.04 -30.42 15.92
N ARG A 262 13.60 -30.21 14.73
CA ARG A 262 14.41 -29.01 14.46
C ARG A 262 13.60 -27.71 14.61
N ALA A 263 12.36 -27.69 14.17
CA ALA A 263 11.47 -26.56 14.38
C ALA A 263 11.28 -26.29 15.88
N GLY A 264 11.10 -27.33 16.71
CA GLY A 264 11.00 -27.21 18.16
C GLY A 264 12.24 -26.58 18.77
N GLU A 265 13.44 -27.07 18.44
CA GLU A 265 14.72 -26.53 18.92
C GLU A 265 14.90 -25.04 18.56
N LEU A 266 14.58 -24.66 17.31
CA LEU A 266 14.68 -23.27 16.88
C LEU A 266 13.70 -22.36 17.59
N LEU A 267 12.47 -22.81 17.86
CA LEU A 267 11.47 -22.08 18.61
C LEU A 267 11.91 -21.88 20.07
N GLU A 268 12.43 -22.92 20.73
CA GLU A 268 12.96 -22.84 22.09
C GLU A 268 14.17 -21.87 22.15
N LYS A 269 15.11 -21.98 21.20
CA LYS A 269 16.26 -21.06 21.08
C LYS A 269 15.81 -19.60 20.90
N ALA A 270 14.69 -19.38 20.18
CA ALA A 270 14.09 -18.06 19.95
C ALA A 270 13.27 -17.56 21.15
N GLY A 271 13.07 -18.37 22.20
CA GLY A 271 12.20 -18.04 23.33
C GLY A 271 10.71 -17.96 22.95
N VAL A 272 10.27 -18.82 22.01
CA VAL A 272 8.90 -18.90 21.53
C VAL A 272 8.31 -20.27 21.85
N ASP A 273 7.10 -20.30 22.43
CA ASP A 273 6.40 -21.56 22.74
C ASP A 273 6.13 -22.37 21.45
N PRO A 274 6.66 -23.58 21.31
CA PRO A 274 6.41 -24.44 20.15
C PRO A 274 4.94 -24.82 19.96
N LYS A 275 4.11 -24.72 20.98
CA LYS A 275 2.66 -24.97 20.94
C LYS A 275 1.85 -23.76 20.50
N ALA A 276 2.44 -22.55 20.49
CA ALA A 276 1.79 -21.36 19.99
C ALA A 276 1.42 -21.49 18.50
N ARG A 277 0.54 -20.63 18.01
CA ARG A 277 0.21 -20.52 16.58
C ARG A 277 0.79 -19.24 16.02
N GLY A 278 1.05 -19.20 14.70
CA GLY A 278 1.62 -18.03 14.03
C GLY A 278 0.83 -16.74 14.24
N GLU A 279 -0.50 -16.82 14.37
CA GLU A 279 -1.36 -15.65 14.60
C GLU A 279 -1.17 -14.98 15.98
N GLN A 280 -0.49 -15.64 16.91
CA GLN A 280 -0.24 -15.12 18.26
C GLN A 280 1.07 -14.32 18.35
N LEU A 281 1.95 -14.44 17.33
CA LEU A 281 3.28 -13.84 17.33
C LEU A 281 3.28 -12.46 16.68
N ASP A 282 4.07 -11.56 17.26
CA ASP A 282 4.45 -10.30 16.62
C ASP A 282 5.66 -10.45 15.69
N VAL A 283 6.00 -9.38 14.96
CA VAL A 283 7.12 -9.39 14.01
C VAL A 283 8.47 -9.62 14.70
N HIS A 284 8.65 -9.17 15.95
CA HIS A 284 9.90 -9.36 16.70
C HIS A 284 10.11 -10.83 17.08
N GLN A 285 9.02 -11.53 17.43
CA GLN A 285 9.06 -12.96 17.70
C GLN A 285 9.40 -13.76 16.43
N PHE A 286 8.83 -13.39 15.28
CA PHE A 286 9.22 -13.97 13.98
C PHE A 286 10.69 -13.70 13.63
N ALA A 287 11.19 -12.49 13.93
CA ALA A 287 12.60 -12.15 13.71
C ALA A 287 13.54 -13.02 14.57
N ARG A 288 13.20 -13.27 15.84
CA ARG A 288 13.99 -14.16 16.71
C ARG A 288 14.01 -15.60 16.20
N ILE A 289 12.89 -16.12 15.68
CA ILE A 289 12.86 -17.46 15.06
C ILE A 289 13.77 -17.50 13.83
N ALA A 290 13.70 -16.48 12.98
CA ALA A 290 14.54 -16.41 11.78
C ALA A 290 16.04 -16.32 12.12
N ALA A 291 16.41 -15.54 13.14
CA ALA A 291 17.79 -15.42 13.64
C ALA A 291 18.29 -16.70 14.32
N ALA A 292 17.42 -17.45 15.00
CA ALA A 292 17.79 -18.71 15.65
C ALA A 292 18.27 -19.79 14.66
N ALA A 293 17.90 -19.67 13.38
CA ALA A 293 18.28 -20.58 12.31
C ALA A 293 19.63 -20.22 11.64
N GLU A 294 20.28 -19.16 12.11
CA GLU A 294 21.68 -18.84 11.76
C GLU A 294 22.64 -19.69 12.59
#